data_8898efd49ff81aefbb27eaff1589b5a2
#
_entry.id   8898efd49ff81aefbb27eaff1589b5a2
#
_cell.length_a   1.000
_cell.length_b   1.000
_cell.length_c   1.000
_cell.angle_alpha   90.00
_cell.angle_beta   90.00
_cell.angle_gamma   90.00
#
_symmetry.space_group_name_H-M   'P 1'
#
loop_
_entity.id
_entity.type
_entity.pdbx_description
1 polymer ?
#
loop_
_entity_poly.entity_id
_entity_poly.type
_entity_poly.pdbx_seq_one_letter_code
_entity_poly.pdbx_strand_id
1 'polypeptide(L)'
;MSKDEYLITDEPLKALTVFAMPMILGSFFQQVYNMADSIIVGQFVGSSALAAVGACAALTNVFICVALGAGVGAGVLVSRNFGAGDYSKMKTIVSTSLISFLILSILLGGFGFGFSRPMMELLQTPSDILEDAVLYLRVYFVGFPFLFMYNILSTMFNSIGESKIPLGLLIFSSVLNILMDLWMVAGLGLGVFGAALATLMAQGISAMFSLLIFLCRMHQYKSQFHWFEGRELHSMLRIAVPSVLQQSTVSIGMMIVQAVVNPFGTQALAGYAATMRVENVFSLIFVSIGNAVSPYVSQNLGAKKNGRIKKGYHAALVMDLCFAVLAFIVIETLHTQISALFLGKDGTALAYQVSGDYMRWLGFFFIFMGIKMATDGVLRGLGIMRPFLIANMVNLAIRLSVALVFAPRFGIAFVWLAVPAGWLANFLISYAALRKSWPADQETSADNI
;
A
#
# COMPACT_ATOMS: atom_id res chain seq x y z
N MET A 1 1.10 9.79 31.30
CA MET A 1 0.90 9.85 29.85
C MET A 1 1.58 8.62 29.28
N SER A 2 0.87 7.79 28.54
CA SER A 2 1.44 6.58 27.96
C SER A 2 2.40 6.97 26.82
N LYS A 3 3.45 6.14 26.59
CA LYS A 3 4.39 6.33 25.47
C LYS A 3 3.68 6.32 24.09
N ASP A 4 2.44 5.91 24.06
CA ASP A 4 1.64 5.68 22.85
C ASP A 4 0.94 6.95 22.33
N GLU A 5 0.95 8.05 23.11
CA GLU A 5 0.26 9.31 22.77
C GLU A 5 1.17 10.32 22.05
N TYR A 6 2.38 9.97 21.65
CA TYR A 6 3.35 10.89 21.07
C TYR A 6 2.85 11.56 19.75
N LEU A 7 1.94 10.92 19.00
CA LEU A 7 1.35 11.53 17.79
C LEU A 7 0.48 12.76 18.13
N ILE A 8 -0.03 12.85 19.35
CA ILE A 8 -0.85 13.99 19.81
C ILE A 8 -0.13 14.91 20.79
N THR A 9 1.08 14.57 21.24
CA THR A 9 1.86 15.32 22.24
C THR A 9 3.16 15.89 21.70
N ASP A 10 3.96 15.08 20.97
CA ASP A 10 5.29 15.49 20.50
C ASP A 10 5.21 16.49 19.35
N GLU A 11 6.32 17.18 19.06
CA GLU A 11 6.43 18.05 17.90
C GLU A 11 6.02 17.30 16.61
N PRO A 12 5.16 17.90 15.75
CA PRO A 12 4.57 17.21 14.60
C PRO A 12 5.59 16.56 13.66
N LEU A 13 6.69 17.25 13.35
CA LEU A 13 7.73 16.71 12.46
C LEU A 13 8.42 15.50 13.09
N LYS A 14 8.80 15.59 14.37
CA LYS A 14 9.42 14.47 15.12
C LYS A 14 8.48 13.30 15.22
N ALA A 15 7.22 13.55 15.61
CA ALA A 15 6.19 12.52 15.77
C ALA A 15 5.95 11.76 14.46
N LEU A 16 5.75 12.49 13.34
CA LEU A 16 5.56 11.89 12.02
C LEU A 16 6.79 11.14 11.53
N THR A 17 8.00 11.68 11.73
CA THR A 17 9.23 11.00 11.34
C THR A 17 9.40 9.68 12.08
N VAL A 18 9.26 9.68 13.40
CA VAL A 18 9.37 8.46 14.24
C VAL A 18 8.30 7.43 13.84
N PHE A 19 7.12 7.88 13.43
CA PHE A 19 6.02 7.02 13.04
C PHE A 19 6.16 6.50 11.60
N ALA A 20 6.55 7.35 10.65
CA ALA A 20 6.64 7.00 9.22
C ALA A 20 7.88 6.14 8.90
N MET A 21 9.02 6.35 9.59
CA MET A 21 10.25 5.60 9.30
C MET A 21 10.09 4.08 9.40
N PRO A 22 9.47 3.50 10.44
CA PRO A 22 9.20 2.07 10.46
C PRO A 22 8.28 1.60 9.32
N MET A 23 7.33 2.42 8.88
CA MET A 23 6.45 2.10 7.76
C MET A 23 7.20 2.10 6.43
N ILE A 24 8.09 3.08 6.21
CA ILE A 24 8.98 3.15 5.03
C ILE A 24 9.88 1.92 5.01
N LEU A 25 10.57 1.62 6.10
CA LEU A 25 11.43 0.45 6.21
C LEU A 25 10.65 -0.84 5.98
N GLY A 26 9.44 -0.96 6.54
CA GLY A 26 8.56 -2.10 6.30
C GLY A 26 8.24 -2.29 4.81
N SER A 27 7.93 -1.21 4.10
CA SER A 27 7.67 -1.26 2.66
C SER A 27 8.90 -1.73 1.86
N PHE A 28 10.11 -1.31 2.24
CA PHE A 28 11.36 -1.81 1.63
C PHE A 28 11.59 -3.28 1.93
N PHE A 29 11.44 -3.71 3.18
CA PHE A 29 11.59 -5.11 3.55
C PHE A 29 10.58 -6.00 2.82
N GLN A 30 9.35 -5.53 2.61
CA GLN A 30 8.34 -6.24 1.82
C GLN A 30 8.80 -6.46 0.37
N GLN A 31 9.45 -5.46 -0.25
CA GLN A 31 9.98 -5.61 -1.61
C GLN A 31 11.15 -6.58 -1.67
N VAL A 32 12.08 -6.50 -0.71
CA VAL A 32 13.21 -7.44 -0.62
C VAL A 32 12.71 -8.87 -0.42
N TYR A 33 11.71 -9.05 0.43
CA TYR A 33 11.07 -10.33 0.64
C TYR A 33 10.44 -10.89 -0.65
N ASN A 34 9.64 -10.08 -1.37
CA ASN A 34 9.01 -10.52 -2.64
C ASN A 34 10.04 -10.90 -3.69
N MET A 35 11.20 -10.22 -3.71
CA MET A 35 12.31 -10.58 -4.60
C MET A 35 12.97 -11.90 -4.18
N ALA A 36 13.22 -12.10 -2.89
CA ALA A 36 13.82 -13.33 -2.37
C ALA A 36 12.95 -14.55 -2.67
N ASP A 37 11.64 -14.47 -2.42
CA ASP A 37 10.67 -15.51 -2.74
C ASP A 37 10.69 -15.87 -4.23
N SER A 38 10.67 -14.87 -5.12
CA SER A 38 10.75 -15.07 -6.57
C SER A 38 12.06 -15.72 -7.01
N ILE A 39 13.19 -15.37 -6.38
CA ILE A 39 14.50 -15.97 -6.67
C ILE A 39 14.53 -17.44 -6.25
N ILE A 40 14.00 -17.76 -5.05
CA ILE A 40 13.97 -19.15 -4.55
C ILE A 40 13.11 -20.01 -5.47
N VAL A 41 11.91 -19.57 -5.82
CA VAL A 41 11.04 -20.32 -6.74
C VAL A 41 11.71 -20.48 -8.11
N GLY A 42 12.27 -19.41 -8.67
CA GLY A 42 12.93 -19.46 -9.98
C GLY A 42 14.16 -20.37 -10.03
N GLN A 43 14.99 -20.38 -8.98
CA GLN A 43 16.23 -21.17 -8.95
C GLN A 43 16.00 -22.64 -8.60
N PHE A 44 15.10 -22.95 -7.68
CA PHE A 44 14.94 -24.30 -7.17
C PHE A 44 13.77 -25.08 -7.82
N VAL A 45 12.76 -24.40 -8.35
CA VAL A 45 11.62 -25.06 -9.02
C VAL A 45 11.71 -24.91 -10.55
N GLY A 46 12.21 -23.75 -11.00
CA GLY A 46 12.42 -23.46 -12.41
C GLY A 46 11.52 -22.35 -12.96
N SER A 47 11.75 -22.02 -14.24
CA SER A 47 11.10 -20.91 -14.93
C SER A 47 9.59 -21.09 -15.09
N SER A 48 9.11 -22.31 -15.31
CA SER A 48 7.67 -22.62 -15.43
C SER A 48 6.92 -22.33 -14.13
N ALA A 49 7.50 -22.71 -12.97
CA ALA A 49 6.92 -22.43 -11.68
C ALA A 49 6.90 -20.92 -11.38
N LEU A 50 7.98 -20.21 -11.70
CA LEU A 50 8.03 -18.76 -11.57
C LEU A 50 6.97 -18.07 -12.45
N ALA A 51 6.76 -18.59 -13.67
CA ALA A 51 5.71 -18.11 -14.58
C ALA A 51 4.30 -18.38 -14.02
N ALA A 52 4.07 -19.56 -13.40
CA ALA A 52 2.80 -19.89 -12.76
C ALA A 52 2.48 -18.95 -11.60
N VAL A 53 3.45 -18.71 -10.69
CA VAL A 53 3.32 -17.76 -9.58
C VAL A 53 3.10 -16.34 -10.11
N GLY A 54 3.86 -15.94 -11.13
CA GLY A 54 3.72 -14.65 -11.80
C GLY A 54 2.34 -14.42 -12.43
N ALA A 55 1.76 -15.46 -13.06
CA ALA A 55 0.40 -15.40 -13.62
C ALA A 55 -0.66 -15.16 -12.54
N CYS A 56 -0.46 -15.68 -11.33
CA CYS A 56 -1.37 -15.45 -10.19
C CYS A 56 -1.25 -14.03 -9.60
N ALA A 57 -0.11 -13.34 -9.80
CA ALA A 57 0.21 -12.09 -9.11
C ALA A 57 -0.81 -10.97 -9.38
N ALA A 58 -1.30 -10.84 -10.62
CA ALA A 58 -2.30 -9.83 -10.97
C ALA A 58 -3.61 -10.04 -10.19
N LEU A 59 -4.05 -11.28 -10.08
CA LEU A 59 -5.29 -11.64 -9.39
C LEU A 59 -5.13 -11.48 -7.87
N THR A 60 -4.05 -11.99 -7.29
CA THR A 60 -3.77 -11.86 -5.86
C THR A 60 -3.64 -10.40 -5.44
N ASN A 61 -3.05 -9.53 -6.29
CA ASN A 61 -2.95 -8.09 -6.03
C ASN A 61 -4.31 -7.40 -5.90
N VAL A 62 -5.31 -7.77 -6.73
CA VAL A 62 -6.67 -7.23 -6.61
C VAL A 62 -7.26 -7.53 -5.23
N PHE A 63 -7.10 -8.75 -4.75
CA PHE A 63 -7.59 -9.14 -3.42
C PHE A 63 -6.82 -8.46 -2.27
N ILE A 64 -5.50 -8.26 -2.43
CA ILE A 64 -4.70 -7.49 -1.48
C ILE A 64 -5.18 -6.03 -1.43
N CYS A 65 -5.53 -5.42 -2.57
CA CYS A 65 -6.09 -4.06 -2.61
C CYS A 65 -7.41 -3.97 -1.82
N VAL A 66 -8.25 -5.03 -1.86
CA VAL A 66 -9.46 -5.09 -1.03
C VAL A 66 -9.11 -5.11 0.46
N ALA A 67 -8.14 -5.94 0.87
CA ALA A 67 -7.72 -6.02 2.26
C ALA A 67 -7.15 -4.69 2.78
N LEU A 68 -6.24 -4.07 2.01
CA LEU A 68 -5.62 -2.80 2.37
C LEU A 68 -6.63 -1.65 2.41
N GLY A 69 -7.48 -1.53 1.39
CA GLY A 69 -8.48 -0.48 1.31
C GLY A 69 -9.54 -0.59 2.41
N ALA A 70 -9.98 -1.82 2.70
CA ALA A 70 -10.92 -2.07 3.78
C ALA A 70 -10.31 -1.76 5.16
N GLY A 71 -9.02 -2.06 5.37
CA GLY A 71 -8.27 -1.73 6.58
C GLY A 71 -8.26 -0.23 6.90
N VAL A 72 -8.16 0.63 5.88
CA VAL A 72 -8.18 2.09 6.05
C VAL A 72 -9.43 2.57 6.78
N GLY A 73 -10.60 2.00 6.47
CA GLY A 73 -11.87 2.37 7.10
C GLY A 73 -11.87 2.17 8.62
N ALA A 74 -11.43 1.00 9.05
CA ALA A 74 -11.30 0.67 10.46
C ALA A 74 -10.21 1.51 11.13
N GLY A 75 -9.04 1.64 10.48
CA GLY A 75 -7.88 2.37 11.00
C GLY A 75 -8.18 3.83 11.32
N VAL A 76 -8.89 4.54 10.45
CA VAL A 76 -9.28 5.95 10.68
C VAL A 76 -10.19 6.09 11.92
N LEU A 77 -11.17 5.21 12.07
CA LEU A 77 -12.10 5.27 13.23
C LEU A 77 -11.42 4.86 14.53
N VAL A 78 -10.57 3.84 14.51
CA VAL A 78 -9.77 3.43 15.67
C VAL A 78 -8.85 4.57 16.11
N SER A 79 -8.09 5.16 15.16
CA SER A 79 -7.20 6.30 15.45
C SER A 79 -7.96 7.47 16.06
N ARG A 80 -9.14 7.80 15.53
CA ARG A 80 -9.97 8.91 16.03
C ARG A 80 -10.43 8.69 17.47
N ASN A 81 -10.94 7.49 17.77
CA ASN A 81 -11.42 7.19 19.12
C ASN A 81 -10.26 6.99 20.10
N PHE A 82 -9.12 6.48 19.65
CA PHE A 82 -7.89 6.45 20.45
C PHE A 82 -7.45 7.86 20.85
N GLY A 83 -7.39 8.79 19.89
CA GLY A 83 -7.05 10.19 20.16
C GLY A 83 -8.07 10.91 21.05
N ALA A 84 -9.34 10.53 20.98
CA ALA A 84 -10.40 11.05 21.85
C ALA A 84 -10.37 10.48 23.29
N GLY A 85 -9.55 9.44 23.54
CA GLY A 85 -9.57 8.71 24.84
C GLY A 85 -10.81 7.83 25.04
N ASP A 86 -11.65 7.66 23.99
CA ASP A 86 -12.82 6.78 24.04
C ASP A 86 -12.41 5.32 23.72
N TYR A 87 -11.78 4.70 24.71
CA TYR A 87 -11.28 3.33 24.58
C TYR A 87 -12.40 2.29 24.49
N SER A 88 -13.60 2.59 25.01
CA SER A 88 -14.77 1.72 24.90
C SER A 88 -15.20 1.59 23.44
N LYS A 89 -15.40 2.73 22.78
CA LYS A 89 -15.77 2.79 21.37
C LYS A 89 -14.65 2.28 20.46
N MET A 90 -13.40 2.62 20.77
CA MET A 90 -12.24 2.09 20.05
C MET A 90 -12.24 0.56 20.04
N LYS A 91 -12.40 -0.09 21.20
CA LYS A 91 -12.44 -1.57 21.29
C LYS A 91 -13.64 -2.17 20.55
N THR A 92 -14.80 -1.53 20.60
CA THR A 92 -15.98 -1.96 19.83
C THR A 92 -15.70 -1.93 18.33
N ILE A 93 -15.05 -0.87 17.82
CA ILE A 93 -14.65 -0.76 16.41
C ILE A 93 -13.61 -1.84 16.05
N VAL A 94 -12.60 -2.04 16.90
CA VAL A 94 -11.60 -3.10 16.71
C VAL A 94 -12.26 -4.47 16.61
N SER A 95 -13.10 -4.83 17.58
CA SER A 95 -13.80 -6.12 17.61
C SER A 95 -14.71 -6.31 16.40
N THR A 96 -15.53 -5.29 16.06
CA THR A 96 -16.39 -5.29 14.87
C THR A 96 -15.59 -5.47 13.59
N SER A 97 -14.44 -4.80 13.48
CA SER A 97 -13.58 -4.91 12.30
C SER A 97 -12.93 -6.29 12.17
N LEU A 98 -12.36 -6.84 13.26
CA LEU A 98 -11.75 -8.17 13.25
C LEU A 98 -12.75 -9.25 12.83
N ILE A 99 -13.96 -9.22 13.39
CA ILE A 99 -15.03 -10.16 13.03
C ILE A 99 -15.44 -9.98 11.57
N SER A 100 -15.66 -8.74 11.11
CA SER A 100 -16.08 -8.46 9.75
C SER A 100 -15.02 -8.87 8.72
N PHE A 101 -13.73 -8.60 9.03
CA PHE A 101 -12.62 -9.01 8.16
C PHE A 101 -12.44 -10.51 8.11
N LEU A 102 -12.60 -11.19 9.23
CA LEU A 102 -12.54 -12.66 9.26
C LEU A 102 -13.66 -13.27 8.40
N ILE A 103 -14.90 -12.80 8.55
CA ILE A 103 -16.02 -13.27 7.72
C ILE A 103 -15.76 -12.96 6.25
N LEU A 104 -15.37 -11.73 5.91
CA LEU A 104 -15.08 -11.33 4.52
C LEU A 104 -13.96 -12.20 3.92
N SER A 105 -12.89 -12.46 4.68
CA SER A 105 -11.77 -13.27 4.20
C SER A 105 -12.14 -14.73 3.96
N ILE A 106 -13.00 -15.32 4.80
CA ILE A 106 -13.51 -16.68 4.61
C ILE A 106 -14.40 -16.73 3.35
N LEU A 107 -15.28 -15.74 3.16
CA LEU A 107 -16.15 -15.68 1.98
C LEU A 107 -15.34 -15.52 0.68
N LEU A 108 -14.39 -14.57 0.67
CA LEU A 108 -13.52 -14.34 -0.49
C LEU A 108 -12.56 -15.51 -0.72
N GLY A 109 -12.03 -16.11 0.35
CA GLY A 109 -11.17 -17.28 0.27
C GLY A 109 -11.91 -18.49 -0.29
N GLY A 110 -13.13 -18.76 0.20
CA GLY A 110 -13.99 -19.84 -0.33
C GLY A 110 -14.39 -19.62 -1.78
N PHE A 111 -14.78 -18.39 -2.14
CA PHE A 111 -15.07 -18.02 -3.52
C PHE A 111 -13.82 -18.21 -4.41
N GLY A 112 -12.68 -17.67 -4.01
CA GLY A 112 -11.44 -17.78 -4.79
C GLY A 112 -10.95 -19.22 -4.92
N PHE A 113 -11.06 -20.03 -3.87
CA PHE A 113 -10.72 -21.46 -3.92
C PHE A 113 -11.59 -22.21 -4.94
N GLY A 114 -12.91 -21.99 -4.91
CA GLY A 114 -13.85 -22.66 -5.82
C GLY A 114 -13.69 -22.21 -7.28
N PHE A 115 -13.36 -20.93 -7.51
CA PHE A 115 -13.24 -20.33 -8.83
C PHE A 115 -11.80 -20.18 -9.33
N SER A 116 -10.80 -20.74 -8.66
CA SER A 116 -9.40 -20.62 -9.05
C SER A 116 -9.12 -21.03 -10.50
N ARG A 117 -9.63 -22.17 -10.95
CA ARG A 117 -9.46 -22.63 -12.34
C ARG A 117 -10.15 -21.73 -13.35
N PRO A 118 -11.47 -21.41 -13.26
CA PRO A 118 -12.13 -20.47 -14.15
C PRO A 118 -11.45 -19.11 -14.23
N MET A 119 -10.91 -18.60 -13.12
CA MET A 119 -10.19 -17.34 -13.09
C MET A 119 -8.90 -17.40 -13.92
N MET A 120 -8.11 -18.47 -13.78
CA MET A 120 -6.85 -18.64 -14.52
C MET A 120 -7.10 -18.91 -16.02
N GLU A 121 -8.17 -19.63 -16.36
CA GLU A 121 -8.61 -19.83 -17.75
C GLU A 121 -9.08 -18.51 -18.37
N LEU A 122 -9.83 -17.68 -17.64
CA LEU A 122 -10.25 -16.34 -18.08
C LEU A 122 -9.05 -15.40 -18.34
N LEU A 123 -7.99 -15.54 -17.55
CA LEU A 123 -6.73 -14.82 -17.76
C LEU A 123 -5.88 -15.40 -18.88
N GLN A 124 -6.39 -16.42 -19.62
CA GLN A 124 -5.69 -17.10 -20.72
C GLN A 124 -4.31 -17.63 -20.32
N THR A 125 -4.23 -18.19 -19.10
CA THR A 125 -3.00 -18.80 -18.62
C THR A 125 -2.60 -19.99 -19.51
N PRO A 126 -1.35 -20.08 -19.97
CA PRO A 126 -0.86 -21.18 -20.79
C PRO A 126 -1.12 -22.55 -20.13
N SER A 127 -1.49 -23.55 -20.95
CA SER A 127 -1.91 -24.87 -20.48
C SER A 127 -0.82 -25.63 -19.74
N ASP A 128 0.45 -25.38 -20.06
CA ASP A 128 1.64 -25.98 -19.46
C ASP A 128 1.88 -25.56 -18.00
N ILE A 129 1.41 -24.36 -17.61
CA ILE A 129 1.55 -23.84 -16.24
C ILE A 129 0.21 -23.71 -15.51
N LEU A 130 -0.91 -24.01 -16.16
CA LEU A 130 -2.25 -23.80 -15.61
C LEU A 130 -2.49 -24.58 -14.32
N GLU A 131 -2.10 -25.84 -14.25
CA GLU A 131 -2.31 -26.68 -13.05
C GLU A 131 -1.52 -26.15 -11.86
N ASP A 132 -0.26 -25.77 -12.06
CA ASP A 132 0.59 -25.19 -11.02
C ASP A 132 0.04 -23.82 -10.55
N ALA A 133 -0.44 -22.99 -11.47
CA ALA A 133 -1.07 -21.72 -11.13
C ALA A 133 -2.36 -21.89 -10.32
N VAL A 134 -3.22 -22.86 -10.72
CA VAL A 134 -4.44 -23.19 -9.98
C VAL A 134 -4.13 -23.74 -8.59
N LEU A 135 -3.12 -24.61 -8.47
CA LEU A 135 -2.67 -25.18 -7.20
C LEU A 135 -2.15 -24.07 -6.26
N TYR A 136 -1.26 -23.20 -6.76
CA TYR A 136 -0.74 -22.05 -6.02
C TYR A 136 -1.87 -21.16 -5.51
N LEU A 137 -2.80 -20.81 -6.41
CA LEU A 137 -3.91 -19.93 -6.11
C LEU A 137 -4.86 -20.53 -5.06
N ARG A 138 -5.15 -21.83 -5.13
CA ARG A 138 -5.98 -22.52 -4.12
C ARG A 138 -5.34 -22.47 -2.73
N VAL A 139 -4.05 -22.78 -2.63
CA VAL A 139 -3.31 -22.69 -1.35
C VAL A 139 -3.32 -21.26 -0.83
N TYR A 140 -3.10 -20.28 -1.71
CA TYR A 140 -3.15 -18.87 -1.37
C TYR A 140 -4.51 -18.47 -0.80
N PHE A 141 -5.63 -18.90 -1.40
CA PHE A 141 -6.98 -18.61 -0.91
C PHE A 141 -7.31 -19.30 0.42
N VAL A 142 -6.76 -20.47 0.69
CA VAL A 142 -6.82 -21.07 2.04
C VAL A 142 -6.11 -20.19 3.07
N GLY A 143 -5.04 -19.52 2.69
CA GLY A 143 -4.30 -18.57 3.52
C GLY A 143 -4.96 -17.19 3.71
N PHE A 144 -6.04 -16.90 2.98
CA PHE A 144 -6.71 -15.60 2.99
C PHE A 144 -7.12 -15.08 4.37
N PRO A 145 -7.71 -15.91 5.26
CA PRO A 145 -8.03 -15.44 6.61
C PRO A 145 -6.80 -14.94 7.36
N PHE A 146 -5.66 -15.59 7.21
CA PHE A 146 -4.42 -15.15 7.86
C PHE A 146 -3.87 -13.86 7.24
N LEU A 147 -3.89 -13.75 5.92
CA LEU A 147 -3.49 -12.54 5.20
C LEU A 147 -4.33 -11.33 5.63
N PHE A 148 -5.65 -11.48 5.65
CA PHE A 148 -6.55 -10.41 6.05
C PHE A 148 -6.37 -10.03 7.52
N MET A 149 -6.26 -11.02 8.40
CA MET A 149 -6.02 -10.79 9.83
C MET A 149 -4.69 -10.10 10.08
N TYR A 150 -3.62 -10.49 9.39
CA TYR A 150 -2.33 -9.81 9.49
C TYR A 150 -2.42 -8.34 9.04
N ASN A 151 -3.06 -8.06 7.91
CA ASN A 151 -3.19 -6.70 7.39
C ASN A 151 -4.06 -5.81 8.29
N ILE A 152 -5.21 -6.31 8.79
CA ILE A 152 -6.05 -5.52 9.69
C ILE A 152 -5.36 -5.25 11.02
N LEU A 153 -4.66 -6.23 11.61
CA LEU A 153 -3.91 -6.05 12.84
C LEU A 153 -2.76 -5.06 12.66
N SER A 154 -2.02 -5.12 11.55
CA SER A 154 -0.99 -4.12 11.20
C SER A 154 -1.59 -2.71 11.13
N THR A 155 -2.77 -2.58 10.52
CA THR A 155 -3.50 -1.31 10.49
C THR A 155 -3.92 -0.85 11.88
N MET A 156 -4.36 -1.77 12.74
CA MET A 156 -4.74 -1.45 14.14
C MET A 156 -3.55 -0.96 14.96
N PHE A 157 -2.38 -1.61 14.86
CA PHE A 157 -1.15 -1.12 15.50
C PHE A 157 -0.78 0.27 15.02
N ASN A 158 -0.81 0.52 13.71
CA ASN A 158 -0.57 1.84 13.16
C ASN A 158 -1.60 2.87 13.66
N SER A 159 -2.84 2.47 13.84
CA SER A 159 -3.92 3.34 14.31
C SER A 159 -3.73 3.85 15.74
N ILE A 160 -3.05 3.07 16.58
CA ILE A 160 -2.70 3.45 17.95
C ILE A 160 -1.28 4.05 18.07
N GLY A 161 -0.58 4.25 16.94
CA GLY A 161 0.75 4.87 16.91
C GLY A 161 1.92 3.89 16.99
N GLU A 162 1.69 2.58 17.00
CA GLU A 162 2.73 1.56 17.18
C GLU A 162 3.25 0.96 15.86
N SER A 163 3.82 1.78 14.96
CA SER A 163 4.33 1.33 13.67
C SER A 163 5.55 0.38 13.73
N LYS A 164 6.24 0.33 14.87
CA LYS A 164 7.40 -0.56 15.06
C LYS A 164 7.01 -2.03 15.18
N ILE A 165 5.82 -2.32 15.72
CA ILE A 165 5.35 -3.70 15.91
C ILE A 165 5.06 -4.36 14.55
N PRO A 166 4.28 -3.75 13.62
CA PRO A 166 4.12 -4.28 12.28
C PRO A 166 5.43 -4.50 11.53
N LEU A 167 6.41 -3.59 11.66
CA LEU A 167 7.73 -3.77 11.07
C LEU A 167 8.45 -5.01 11.64
N GLY A 168 8.45 -5.17 12.96
CA GLY A 168 9.08 -6.34 13.61
C GLY A 168 8.41 -7.66 13.18
N LEU A 169 7.08 -7.69 13.11
CA LEU A 169 6.32 -8.84 12.65
C LEU A 169 6.55 -9.14 11.15
N LEU A 170 6.70 -8.11 10.33
CA LEU A 170 7.02 -8.27 8.91
C LEU A 170 8.43 -8.89 8.73
N ILE A 171 9.43 -8.39 9.44
CA ILE A 171 10.79 -8.94 9.39
C ILE A 171 10.76 -10.41 9.85
N PHE A 172 10.09 -10.71 10.96
CA PHE A 172 9.92 -12.06 11.45
C PHE A 172 9.25 -12.98 10.42
N SER A 173 8.12 -12.53 9.84
CA SER A 173 7.39 -13.26 8.81
C SER A 173 8.25 -13.53 7.58
N SER A 174 9.00 -12.52 7.12
CA SER A 174 9.85 -12.63 5.93
C SER A 174 10.99 -13.62 6.13
N VAL A 175 11.67 -13.56 7.29
CA VAL A 175 12.74 -14.51 7.61
C VAL A 175 12.17 -15.93 7.73
N LEU A 176 11.05 -16.09 8.44
CA LEU A 176 10.39 -17.38 8.59
C LEU A 176 9.96 -17.96 7.23
N ASN A 177 9.40 -17.14 6.36
CA ASN A 177 9.01 -17.57 5.01
C ASN A 177 10.22 -18.02 4.19
N ILE A 178 11.31 -17.24 4.13
CA ILE A 178 12.53 -17.62 3.41
C ILE A 178 13.08 -18.97 3.92
N LEU A 179 13.10 -19.18 5.23
CA LEU A 179 13.55 -20.44 5.81
C LEU A 179 12.62 -21.59 5.44
N MET A 180 11.31 -21.37 5.45
CA MET A 180 10.32 -22.37 5.04
C MET A 180 10.38 -22.68 3.55
N ASP A 181 10.58 -21.66 2.69
CA ASP A 181 10.77 -21.85 1.25
C ASP A 181 12.02 -22.70 0.97
N LEU A 182 13.14 -22.40 1.60
CA LEU A 182 14.35 -23.19 1.46
C LEU A 182 14.14 -24.63 1.94
N TRP A 183 13.43 -24.83 3.03
CA TRP A 183 13.15 -26.16 3.54
C TRP A 183 12.16 -26.93 2.67
N MET A 184 11.01 -26.32 2.29
CA MET A 184 9.94 -27.01 1.56
C MET A 184 10.22 -27.12 0.06
N VAL A 185 10.80 -26.08 -0.53
CA VAL A 185 11.09 -26.03 -1.97
C VAL A 185 12.41 -26.70 -2.28
N ALA A 186 13.52 -26.25 -1.66
CA ALA A 186 14.85 -26.78 -1.94
C ALA A 186 15.12 -28.10 -1.20
N GLY A 187 14.66 -28.24 0.06
CA GLY A 187 14.92 -29.42 0.88
C GLY A 187 13.98 -30.59 0.57
N LEU A 188 12.67 -30.34 0.53
CA LEU A 188 11.65 -31.39 0.32
C LEU A 188 11.20 -31.54 -1.14
N GLY A 189 11.58 -30.62 -2.03
CA GLY A 189 11.23 -30.70 -3.44
C GLY A 189 9.73 -30.54 -3.74
N LEU A 190 8.98 -29.83 -2.89
CA LEU A 190 7.53 -29.69 -3.03
C LEU A 190 7.10 -28.70 -4.15
N GLY A 191 8.05 -28.13 -4.88
CA GLY A 191 7.77 -27.27 -6.03
C GLY A 191 6.91 -26.04 -5.69
N VAL A 192 5.98 -25.71 -6.58
CA VAL A 192 5.05 -24.56 -6.43
C VAL A 192 4.17 -24.70 -5.18
N PHE A 193 3.74 -25.93 -4.84
CA PHE A 193 2.98 -26.18 -3.63
C PHE A 193 3.76 -25.82 -2.37
N GLY A 194 5.07 -26.14 -2.32
CA GLY A 194 5.96 -25.81 -1.22
C GLY A 194 6.06 -24.30 -0.98
N ALA A 195 6.23 -23.52 -2.05
CA ALA A 195 6.29 -22.07 -1.97
C ALA A 195 4.97 -21.45 -1.47
N ALA A 196 3.83 -21.91 -2.00
CA ALA A 196 2.53 -21.45 -1.53
C ALA A 196 2.28 -21.81 -0.06
N LEU A 197 2.65 -23.01 0.36
CA LEU A 197 2.49 -23.50 1.74
C LEU A 197 3.41 -22.74 2.71
N ALA A 198 4.65 -22.49 2.34
CA ALA A 198 5.60 -21.69 3.14
C ALA A 198 5.06 -20.29 3.40
N THR A 199 4.54 -19.63 2.37
CA THR A 199 3.90 -18.30 2.49
C THR A 199 2.68 -18.37 3.42
N LEU A 200 1.80 -19.35 3.25
CA LEU A 200 0.62 -19.55 4.10
C LEU A 200 1.02 -19.73 5.56
N MET A 201 1.99 -20.59 5.85
CA MET A 201 2.43 -20.90 7.21
C MET A 201 3.11 -19.69 7.85
N ALA A 202 4.00 -19.00 7.14
CA ALA A 202 4.68 -17.82 7.65
C ALA A 202 3.68 -16.70 7.98
N GLN A 203 2.71 -16.46 7.10
CA GLN A 203 1.64 -15.47 7.34
C GLN A 203 0.71 -15.93 8.47
N GLY A 204 0.35 -17.20 8.55
CA GLY A 204 -0.50 -17.74 9.62
C GLY A 204 0.12 -17.56 10.99
N ILE A 205 1.39 -17.94 11.15
CA ILE A 205 2.14 -17.78 12.40
C ILE A 205 2.25 -16.29 12.75
N SER A 206 2.56 -15.45 11.78
CA SER A 206 2.69 -14.00 12.02
C SER A 206 1.35 -13.35 12.37
N ALA A 207 0.25 -13.79 11.76
CA ALA A 207 -1.10 -13.32 12.11
C ALA A 207 -1.47 -13.71 13.54
N MET A 208 -1.12 -14.94 13.98
CA MET A 208 -1.35 -15.40 15.35
C MET A 208 -0.53 -14.58 16.36
N PHE A 209 0.77 -14.37 16.12
CA PHE A 209 1.60 -13.54 16.99
C PHE A 209 1.09 -12.08 17.02
N SER A 210 0.71 -11.54 15.85
CA SER A 210 0.13 -10.21 15.75
C SER A 210 -1.13 -10.10 16.60
N LEU A 211 -2.03 -11.08 16.53
CA LEU A 211 -3.26 -11.12 17.33
C LEU A 211 -2.95 -11.19 18.84
N LEU A 212 -2.05 -12.06 19.26
CA LEU A 212 -1.68 -12.21 20.66
C LEU A 212 -1.09 -10.91 21.22
N ILE A 213 -0.13 -10.30 20.52
CA ILE A 213 0.46 -9.03 20.93
C ILE A 213 -0.61 -7.94 20.99
N PHE A 214 -1.50 -7.89 20.00
CA PHE A 214 -2.55 -6.88 19.94
C PHE A 214 -3.55 -7.04 21.09
N LEU A 215 -3.98 -8.25 21.42
CA LEU A 215 -4.86 -8.53 22.56
C LEU A 215 -4.21 -8.14 23.89
N CYS A 216 -2.91 -8.44 24.07
CA CYS A 216 -2.15 -7.99 25.25
C CYS A 216 -2.13 -6.46 25.36
N ARG A 217 -1.96 -5.75 24.24
CA ARG A 217 -2.02 -4.28 24.21
C ARG A 217 -3.41 -3.77 24.54
N MET A 218 -4.45 -4.34 23.96
CA MET A 218 -5.83 -3.94 24.21
C MET A 218 -6.27 -4.19 25.67
N HIS A 219 -5.67 -5.17 26.36
CA HIS A 219 -5.95 -5.42 27.77
C HIS A 219 -5.54 -4.25 28.69
N GLN A 220 -4.57 -3.44 28.29
CA GLN A 220 -4.12 -2.26 29.06
C GLN A 220 -5.21 -1.17 29.14
N TYR A 221 -6.07 -1.09 28.13
CA TYR A 221 -7.19 -0.14 28.10
C TYR A 221 -8.42 -0.77 28.77
N LYS A 222 -8.56 -0.56 30.10
CA LYS A 222 -9.70 -1.09 30.85
C LYS A 222 -10.98 -0.36 30.46
N SER A 223 -11.83 -0.99 29.65
CA SER A 223 -13.14 -0.44 29.24
C SER A 223 -14.07 -1.57 28.85
N GLN A 224 -15.38 -1.35 29.06
CA GLN A 224 -16.42 -2.22 28.51
C GLN A 224 -16.55 -1.95 27.01
N PHE A 225 -16.87 -2.97 26.22
CA PHE A 225 -17.06 -2.84 24.77
C PHE A 225 -18.07 -3.87 24.26
N HIS A 226 -18.65 -3.58 23.11
CA HIS A 226 -19.51 -4.52 22.40
C HIS A 226 -18.69 -5.32 21.40
N TRP A 227 -18.95 -6.61 21.29
CA TRP A 227 -18.24 -7.49 20.35
C TRP A 227 -18.49 -7.13 18.89
N PHE A 228 -19.73 -6.67 18.58
CA PHE A 228 -20.10 -6.27 17.24
C PHE A 228 -21.15 -5.17 17.25
N GLU A 229 -20.95 -4.13 16.46
CA GLU A 229 -21.89 -3.04 16.30
C GLU A 229 -22.06 -2.65 14.83
N GLY A 230 -23.28 -2.83 14.28
CA GLY A 230 -23.57 -2.58 12.87
C GLY A 230 -23.41 -1.11 12.46
N ARG A 231 -23.60 -0.16 13.38
CA ARG A 231 -23.36 1.27 13.12
C ARG A 231 -21.89 1.56 12.83
N GLU A 232 -21.01 0.96 13.62
CA GLU A 232 -19.58 1.13 13.44
C GLU A 232 -19.11 0.46 12.14
N LEU A 233 -19.66 -0.73 11.82
CA LEU A 233 -19.42 -1.36 10.53
C LEU A 233 -19.84 -0.44 9.36
N HIS A 234 -21.04 0.15 9.44
CA HIS A 234 -21.49 1.09 8.40
C HIS A 234 -20.57 2.31 8.27
N SER A 235 -20.12 2.85 9.41
CA SER A 235 -19.17 3.97 9.44
C SER A 235 -17.82 3.60 8.83
N MET A 236 -17.31 2.40 9.11
CA MET A 236 -16.09 1.85 8.49
C MET A 236 -16.26 1.70 6.97
N LEU A 237 -17.39 1.15 6.50
CA LEU A 237 -17.64 0.93 5.08
C LEU A 237 -17.68 2.24 4.28
N ARG A 238 -18.16 3.34 4.85
CA ARG A 238 -18.14 4.66 4.19
C ARG A 238 -16.74 5.16 3.85
N ILE A 239 -15.73 4.72 4.60
CA ILE A 239 -14.32 5.06 4.35
C ILE A 239 -13.64 3.94 3.55
N ALA A 240 -13.93 2.68 3.88
CA ALA A 240 -13.34 1.51 3.27
C ALA A 240 -13.67 1.39 1.78
N VAL A 241 -14.95 1.52 1.39
CA VAL A 241 -15.37 1.34 0.00
C VAL A 241 -14.68 2.31 -0.96
N PRO A 242 -14.64 3.64 -0.71
CA PRO A 242 -13.87 4.55 -1.55
C PRO A 242 -12.36 4.22 -1.59
N SER A 243 -11.78 3.74 -0.49
CA SER A 243 -10.36 3.37 -0.44
C SER A 243 -10.08 2.11 -1.26
N VAL A 244 -10.95 1.10 -1.20
CA VAL A 244 -10.87 -0.11 -2.05
C VAL A 244 -10.99 0.26 -3.52
N LEU A 245 -11.98 1.08 -3.87
CA LEU A 245 -12.19 1.55 -5.25
C LEU A 245 -10.95 2.30 -5.76
N GLN A 246 -10.37 3.20 -4.96
CA GLN A 246 -9.16 3.92 -5.34
C GLN A 246 -7.99 2.96 -5.60
N GLN A 247 -7.73 1.99 -4.71
CA GLN A 247 -6.64 1.02 -4.88
C GLN A 247 -6.84 0.14 -6.11
N SER A 248 -8.05 -0.41 -6.29
CA SER A 248 -8.38 -1.24 -7.45
C SER A 248 -8.27 -0.46 -8.77
N THR A 249 -8.70 0.79 -8.77
CA THR A 249 -8.63 1.67 -9.95
C THR A 249 -7.20 1.97 -10.37
N VAL A 250 -6.29 2.18 -9.40
CA VAL A 250 -4.86 2.35 -9.69
C VAL A 250 -4.30 1.10 -10.37
N SER A 251 -4.60 -0.09 -9.85
CA SER A 251 -4.14 -1.37 -10.42
C SER A 251 -4.66 -1.58 -11.85
N ILE A 252 -5.95 -1.34 -12.08
CA ILE A 252 -6.56 -1.43 -13.42
C ILE A 252 -5.92 -0.41 -14.37
N GLY A 253 -5.70 0.81 -13.89
CA GLY A 253 -5.04 1.85 -14.68
C GLY A 253 -3.64 1.46 -15.13
N MET A 254 -2.86 0.85 -14.26
CA MET A 254 -1.53 0.32 -14.62
C MET A 254 -1.61 -0.76 -15.72
N MET A 255 -2.59 -1.66 -15.65
CA MET A 255 -2.80 -2.67 -16.69
C MET A 255 -3.14 -2.06 -18.06
N ILE A 256 -4.00 -1.02 -18.09
CA ILE A 256 -4.37 -0.33 -19.33
C ILE A 256 -3.13 0.41 -19.90
N VAL A 257 -2.37 1.11 -19.06
CA VAL A 257 -1.14 1.78 -19.50
C VAL A 257 -0.14 0.76 -20.07
N GLN A 258 0.02 -0.41 -19.43
CA GLN A 258 0.86 -1.48 -19.95
C GLN A 258 0.41 -1.93 -21.34
N ALA A 259 -0.88 -2.08 -21.58
CA ALA A 259 -1.43 -2.44 -22.90
C ALA A 259 -1.14 -1.37 -23.96
N VAL A 260 -1.07 -0.08 -23.57
CA VAL A 260 -0.68 1.02 -24.47
C VAL A 260 0.81 0.99 -24.80
N VAL A 261 1.65 0.55 -23.87
CA VAL A 261 3.13 0.51 -24.06
C VAL A 261 3.56 -0.68 -24.90
N ASN A 262 2.88 -1.82 -24.80
CA ASN A 262 3.24 -3.06 -25.48
C ASN A 262 3.48 -2.91 -27.01
N PRO A 263 2.67 -2.16 -27.79
CA PRO A 263 2.88 -1.98 -29.22
C PRO A 263 4.16 -1.22 -29.63
N PHE A 264 4.81 -0.51 -28.70
CA PHE A 264 6.05 0.23 -29.01
C PHE A 264 7.29 -0.65 -29.18
N GLY A 265 7.13 -1.96 -29.03
CA GLY A 265 8.17 -2.95 -29.23
C GLY A 265 8.97 -3.28 -27.96
N THR A 266 9.65 -4.43 -28.02
CA THR A 266 10.31 -5.04 -26.85
C THR A 266 11.37 -4.15 -26.20
N GLN A 267 12.09 -3.36 -26.99
CA GLN A 267 13.17 -2.51 -26.49
C GLN A 267 12.65 -1.29 -25.73
N ALA A 268 11.63 -0.61 -26.27
CA ALA A 268 10.96 0.48 -25.59
C ALA A 268 10.28 0.00 -24.31
N LEU A 269 9.65 -1.17 -24.38
CA LEU A 269 9.01 -1.83 -23.23
C LEU A 269 10.05 -2.18 -22.14
N ALA A 270 11.24 -2.66 -22.52
CA ALA A 270 12.30 -2.95 -21.55
C ALA A 270 12.76 -1.68 -20.81
N GLY A 271 12.98 -0.57 -21.52
CA GLY A 271 13.33 0.72 -20.91
C GLY A 271 12.23 1.25 -20.00
N TYR A 272 10.97 1.18 -20.43
CA TYR A 272 9.81 1.54 -19.63
C TYR A 272 9.70 0.70 -18.35
N ALA A 273 9.82 -0.63 -18.48
CA ALA A 273 9.72 -1.55 -17.34
C ALA A 273 10.85 -1.34 -16.32
N ALA A 274 12.07 -1.06 -16.78
CA ALA A 274 13.19 -0.73 -15.90
C ALA A 274 12.87 0.50 -15.05
N THR A 275 12.34 1.57 -15.66
CA THR A 275 11.97 2.79 -14.94
C THR A 275 10.79 2.58 -14.00
N MET A 276 9.78 1.80 -14.40
CA MET A 276 8.65 1.46 -13.52
C MET A 276 9.09 0.79 -12.22
N ARG A 277 10.12 -0.05 -12.25
CA ARG A 277 10.69 -0.65 -11.03
C ARG A 277 11.31 0.40 -10.11
N VAL A 278 12.02 1.37 -10.70
CA VAL A 278 12.61 2.49 -9.96
C VAL A 278 11.52 3.40 -9.39
N GLU A 279 10.51 3.75 -10.19
CA GLU A 279 9.33 4.52 -9.75
C GLU A 279 8.66 3.85 -8.55
N ASN A 280 8.45 2.53 -8.59
CA ASN A 280 7.84 1.79 -7.50
C ASN A 280 8.65 1.93 -6.20
N VAL A 281 9.98 1.82 -6.26
CA VAL A 281 10.85 1.95 -5.06
C VAL A 281 10.73 3.34 -4.45
N PHE A 282 10.84 4.40 -5.22
CA PHE A 282 10.70 5.77 -4.71
C PHE A 282 9.27 6.06 -4.25
N SER A 283 8.26 5.54 -4.95
CA SER A 283 6.85 5.70 -4.59
C SER A 283 6.51 5.15 -3.22
N LEU A 284 7.17 4.06 -2.78
CA LEU A 284 6.96 3.47 -1.45
C LEU A 284 7.17 4.48 -0.32
N ILE A 285 8.13 5.40 -0.47
CA ILE A 285 8.44 6.42 0.53
C ILE A 285 7.25 7.38 0.67
N PHE A 286 6.79 7.97 -0.43
CA PHE A 286 5.69 8.94 -0.45
C PHE A 286 4.37 8.31 -0.01
N VAL A 287 4.09 7.08 -0.44
CA VAL A 287 2.92 6.30 -0.02
C VAL A 287 2.96 6.03 1.48
N SER A 288 4.12 5.67 2.02
CA SER A 288 4.27 5.41 3.46
C SER A 288 4.09 6.68 4.30
N ILE A 289 4.61 7.83 3.85
CA ILE A 289 4.37 9.12 4.50
C ILE A 289 2.88 9.46 4.47
N GLY A 290 2.21 9.36 3.32
CA GLY A 290 0.77 9.58 3.22
C GLY A 290 -0.06 8.64 4.09
N ASN A 291 0.37 7.39 4.24
CA ASN A 291 -0.25 6.42 5.14
C ASN A 291 -0.01 6.77 6.62
N ALA A 292 1.12 7.35 6.97
CA ALA A 292 1.42 7.82 8.33
C ALA A 292 0.64 9.10 8.70
N VAL A 293 0.40 9.97 7.74
CA VAL A 293 -0.39 11.20 7.93
C VAL A 293 -1.83 10.87 8.36
N SER A 294 -2.44 9.83 7.81
CA SER A 294 -3.84 9.49 8.09
C SER A 294 -4.12 9.18 9.57
N PRO A 295 -3.41 8.27 10.25
CA PRO A 295 -3.56 8.06 11.70
C PRO A 295 -3.21 9.30 12.53
N TYR A 296 -2.14 10.02 12.16
CA TYR A 296 -1.77 11.26 12.84
C TYR A 296 -2.92 12.28 12.84
N VAL A 297 -3.51 12.53 11.68
CA VAL A 297 -4.65 13.45 11.52
C VAL A 297 -5.86 12.96 12.30
N SER A 298 -6.18 11.66 12.19
CA SER A 298 -7.34 11.07 12.87
C SER A 298 -7.23 11.15 14.41
N GLN A 299 -6.03 10.86 14.95
CA GLN A 299 -5.79 10.97 16.40
C GLN A 299 -5.88 12.42 16.88
N ASN A 300 -5.27 13.37 16.17
CA ASN A 300 -5.34 14.79 16.54
C ASN A 300 -6.76 15.35 16.42
N LEU A 301 -7.54 14.89 15.43
CA LEU A 301 -8.95 15.23 15.28
C LEU A 301 -9.77 14.70 16.47
N GLY A 302 -9.53 13.44 16.87
CA GLY A 302 -10.15 12.84 18.05
C GLY A 302 -9.82 13.59 19.34
N ALA A 303 -8.56 13.98 19.51
CA ALA A 303 -8.07 14.77 20.65
C ALA A 303 -8.50 16.24 20.61
N LYS A 304 -9.24 16.67 19.58
CA LYS A 304 -9.67 18.08 19.35
C LYS A 304 -8.49 19.06 19.20
N LYS A 305 -7.31 18.57 18.81
CA LYS A 305 -6.09 19.36 18.60
C LYS A 305 -5.98 19.80 17.14
N ASN A 306 -6.96 20.56 16.64
CA ASN A 306 -7.10 20.88 15.21
C ASN A 306 -5.91 21.66 14.63
N GLY A 307 -5.30 22.58 15.38
CA GLY A 307 -4.11 23.32 14.95
C GLY A 307 -2.90 22.40 14.66
N ARG A 308 -2.82 21.24 15.35
CA ARG A 308 -1.76 20.25 15.08
C ARG A 308 -1.95 19.52 13.75
N ILE A 309 -3.18 19.40 13.24
CA ILE A 309 -3.45 18.78 11.94
C ILE A 309 -2.76 19.58 10.83
N LYS A 310 -2.87 20.92 10.83
CA LYS A 310 -2.18 21.78 9.87
C LYS A 310 -0.66 21.70 9.99
N LYS A 311 -0.15 21.74 11.23
CA LYS A 311 1.30 21.59 11.49
C LYS A 311 1.83 20.22 11.02
N GLY A 312 1.06 19.15 11.23
CA GLY A 312 1.41 17.81 10.75
C GLY A 312 1.38 17.70 9.23
N TYR A 313 0.42 18.35 8.57
CA TYR A 313 0.41 18.42 7.11
C TYR A 313 1.66 19.12 6.57
N HIS A 314 2.05 20.28 7.13
CA HIS A 314 3.28 20.94 6.75
C HIS A 314 4.53 20.09 7.04
N ALA A 315 4.56 19.38 8.17
CA ALA A 315 5.65 18.47 8.49
C ALA A 315 5.77 17.34 7.45
N ALA A 316 4.65 16.77 7.02
CA ALA A 316 4.63 15.76 5.95
C ALA A 316 5.15 16.34 4.62
N LEU A 317 4.74 17.55 4.25
CA LEU A 317 5.25 18.23 3.05
C LEU A 317 6.75 18.48 3.10
N VAL A 318 7.30 18.83 4.28
CA VAL A 318 8.75 18.97 4.47
C VAL A 318 9.46 17.62 4.30
N MET A 319 8.92 16.53 4.87
CA MET A 319 9.47 15.18 4.67
C MET A 319 9.45 14.79 3.19
N ASP A 320 8.32 14.99 2.52
CA ASP A 320 8.15 14.68 1.09
C ASP A 320 9.12 15.51 0.23
N LEU A 321 9.33 16.78 0.55
CA LEU A 321 10.29 17.65 -0.15
C LEU A 321 11.72 17.13 0.01
N CYS A 322 12.13 16.77 1.24
CA CYS A 322 13.46 16.21 1.49
C CYS A 322 13.70 14.93 0.69
N PHE A 323 12.71 14.01 0.68
CA PHE A 323 12.83 12.77 -0.09
C PHE A 323 12.74 13.00 -1.60
N ALA A 324 11.93 13.95 -2.08
CA ALA A 324 11.87 14.31 -3.50
C ALA A 324 13.19 14.90 -4.00
N VAL A 325 13.82 15.78 -3.21
CA VAL A 325 15.16 16.33 -3.53
C VAL A 325 16.22 15.21 -3.54
N LEU A 326 16.17 14.31 -2.56
CA LEU A 326 17.07 13.16 -2.52
C LEU A 326 16.87 12.26 -3.75
N ALA A 327 15.63 11.93 -4.09
CA ALA A 327 15.30 11.14 -5.27
C ALA A 327 15.78 11.81 -6.56
N PHE A 328 15.57 13.13 -6.68
CA PHE A 328 16.05 13.92 -7.81
C PHE A 328 17.58 13.86 -7.96
N ILE A 329 18.33 14.06 -6.86
CA ILE A 329 19.80 13.99 -6.87
C ILE A 329 20.27 12.58 -7.27
N VAL A 330 19.68 11.54 -6.68
CA VAL A 330 20.03 10.14 -7.00
C VAL A 330 19.77 9.82 -8.45
N ILE A 331 18.61 10.22 -8.98
CA ILE A 331 18.25 9.97 -10.38
C ILE A 331 19.16 10.74 -11.34
N GLU A 332 19.36 12.05 -11.14
CA GLU A 332 20.19 12.86 -12.04
C GLU A 332 21.64 12.39 -12.06
N THR A 333 22.16 11.91 -10.92
CA THR A 333 23.56 11.44 -10.85
C THR A 333 23.73 9.98 -11.28
N LEU A 334 22.74 9.12 -11.07
CA LEU A 334 22.89 7.66 -11.20
C LEU A 334 21.92 7.00 -12.21
N HIS A 335 21.12 7.77 -12.98
CA HIS A 335 20.11 7.18 -13.88
C HIS A 335 20.72 6.18 -14.89
N THR A 336 21.93 6.45 -15.41
CA THR A 336 22.60 5.54 -16.34
C THR A 336 23.01 4.24 -15.66
N GLN A 337 23.60 4.32 -14.45
CA GLN A 337 24.02 3.16 -13.67
C GLN A 337 22.79 2.34 -13.21
N ILE A 338 21.74 3.03 -12.80
CA ILE A 338 20.47 2.39 -12.42
C ILE A 338 19.84 1.70 -13.62
N SER A 339 19.79 2.35 -14.81
CA SER A 339 19.30 1.72 -16.02
C SER A 339 20.14 0.50 -16.40
N ALA A 340 21.47 0.57 -16.26
CA ALA A 340 22.38 -0.54 -16.54
C ALA A 340 22.16 -1.74 -15.62
N LEU A 341 21.73 -1.51 -14.37
CA LEU A 341 21.41 -2.58 -13.43
C LEU A 341 20.24 -3.46 -13.91
N PHE A 342 19.26 -2.85 -14.59
CA PHE A 342 18.06 -3.54 -15.07
C PHE A 342 18.15 -4.01 -16.52
N LEU A 343 18.82 -3.24 -17.39
CA LEU A 343 18.93 -3.51 -18.83
C LEU A 343 20.14 -4.38 -19.17
N GLY A 344 21.17 -4.37 -18.30
CA GLY A 344 22.38 -5.16 -18.51
C GLY A 344 23.16 -4.77 -19.77
N LYS A 345 24.09 -5.63 -20.18
CA LYS A 345 24.91 -5.43 -21.38
C LYS A 345 24.12 -5.62 -22.69
N ASP A 346 23.01 -6.31 -22.65
CA ASP A 346 22.13 -6.61 -23.79
C ASP A 346 21.12 -5.50 -24.07
N GLY A 347 21.08 -4.46 -23.24
CA GLY A 347 20.21 -3.30 -23.41
C GLY A 347 20.59 -2.50 -24.66
N THR A 348 19.59 -2.22 -25.53
CA THR A 348 19.81 -1.39 -26.71
C THR A 348 19.87 0.09 -26.36
N ALA A 349 20.43 0.91 -27.26
CA ALA A 349 20.45 2.36 -27.12
C ALA A 349 19.06 2.94 -26.91
N LEU A 350 18.04 2.41 -27.59
CA LEU A 350 16.63 2.83 -27.42
C LEU A 350 16.11 2.51 -26.01
N ALA A 351 16.38 1.32 -25.47
CA ALA A 351 15.95 0.96 -24.12
C ALA A 351 16.59 1.87 -23.06
N TYR A 352 17.88 2.18 -23.18
CA TYR A 352 18.59 3.11 -22.32
C TYR A 352 18.05 4.54 -22.45
N GLN A 353 17.75 5.00 -23.66
CA GLN A 353 17.17 6.32 -23.90
C GLN A 353 15.78 6.44 -23.24
N VAL A 354 14.88 5.50 -23.51
CA VAL A 354 13.53 5.47 -22.93
C VAL A 354 13.59 5.46 -21.40
N SER A 355 14.46 4.62 -20.84
CA SER A 355 14.65 4.54 -19.39
C SER A 355 15.19 5.85 -18.80
N GLY A 356 16.19 6.44 -19.42
CA GLY A 356 16.80 7.68 -18.97
C GLY A 356 15.85 8.86 -19.06
N ASP A 357 15.15 9.05 -20.18
CA ASP A 357 14.21 10.15 -20.38
C ASP A 357 13.03 10.04 -19.40
N TYR A 358 12.47 8.87 -19.24
CA TYR A 358 11.37 8.66 -18.29
C TYR A 358 11.83 8.88 -16.84
N MET A 359 12.98 8.32 -16.44
CA MET A 359 13.48 8.41 -15.07
C MET A 359 13.79 9.84 -14.68
N ARG A 360 14.46 10.61 -15.53
CA ARG A 360 14.77 12.03 -15.30
C ARG A 360 13.51 12.88 -15.24
N TRP A 361 12.53 12.63 -16.10
CA TRP A 361 11.23 13.29 -16.06
C TRP A 361 10.53 13.07 -14.71
N LEU A 362 10.46 11.82 -14.25
CA LEU A 362 9.87 11.52 -12.94
C LEU A 362 10.63 12.17 -11.79
N GLY A 363 11.96 12.18 -11.83
CA GLY A 363 12.81 12.76 -10.81
C GLY A 363 12.44 14.21 -10.50
N PHE A 364 12.17 15.01 -11.54
CA PHE A 364 11.70 16.40 -11.39
C PHE A 364 10.36 16.51 -10.70
N PHE A 365 9.46 15.57 -10.90
CA PHE A 365 8.06 15.68 -10.50
C PHE A 365 7.66 14.84 -9.30
N PHE A 366 8.58 14.09 -8.69
CA PHE A 366 8.27 13.32 -7.47
C PHE A 366 7.72 14.20 -6.33
N ILE A 367 8.06 15.49 -6.30
CA ILE A 367 7.46 16.43 -5.34
C ILE A 367 5.93 16.49 -5.47
N PHE A 368 5.38 16.43 -6.67
CA PHE A 368 3.91 16.42 -6.86
C PHE A 368 3.29 15.13 -6.34
N MET A 369 4.00 14.02 -6.46
CA MET A 369 3.57 12.76 -5.84
C MET A 369 3.53 12.88 -4.32
N GLY A 370 4.58 13.43 -3.69
CA GLY A 370 4.64 13.65 -2.24
C GLY A 370 3.49 14.53 -1.77
N ILE A 371 3.35 15.71 -2.35
CA ILE A 371 2.28 16.65 -2.00
C ILE A 371 0.89 16.01 -2.14
N LYS A 372 0.67 15.26 -3.22
CA LYS A 372 -0.58 14.50 -3.44
C LYS A 372 -0.79 13.47 -2.35
N MET A 373 0.23 12.67 -2.01
CA MET A 373 0.11 11.60 -1.01
C MET A 373 -0.14 12.14 0.40
N ALA A 374 0.55 13.22 0.80
CA ALA A 374 0.29 13.90 2.06
C ALA A 374 -1.13 14.45 2.14
N THR A 375 -1.62 15.12 1.07
CA THR A 375 -2.97 15.69 1.01
C THR A 375 -4.04 14.58 1.06
N ASP A 376 -3.85 13.50 0.32
CA ASP A 376 -4.72 12.31 0.35
C ASP A 376 -4.74 11.66 1.75
N GLY A 377 -3.59 11.64 2.44
CA GLY A 377 -3.47 11.18 3.83
C GLY A 377 -4.32 12.01 4.79
N VAL A 378 -4.30 13.34 4.64
CA VAL A 378 -5.13 14.24 5.46
C VAL A 378 -6.62 14.02 5.18
N LEU A 379 -7.04 13.95 3.91
CA LEU A 379 -8.44 13.71 3.56
C LEU A 379 -8.95 12.38 4.15
N ARG A 380 -8.16 11.31 4.06
CA ARG A 380 -8.48 10.02 4.67
C ARG A 380 -8.60 10.14 6.19
N GLY A 381 -7.63 10.78 6.84
CA GLY A 381 -7.63 10.98 8.29
C GLY A 381 -8.83 11.79 8.79
N LEU A 382 -9.28 12.77 8.04
CA LEU A 382 -10.50 13.53 8.32
C LEU A 382 -11.78 12.76 7.95
N GLY A 383 -11.69 11.69 7.18
CA GLY A 383 -12.84 10.93 6.67
C GLY A 383 -13.55 11.59 5.49
N ILE A 384 -12.90 12.51 4.78
CA ILE A 384 -13.45 13.25 3.63
C ILE A 384 -13.22 12.42 2.35
N MET A 385 -14.02 11.36 2.19
CA MET A 385 -13.75 10.32 1.18
C MET A 385 -14.25 10.64 -0.22
N ARG A 386 -15.31 11.46 -0.37
CA ARG A 386 -15.84 11.79 -1.72
C ARG A 386 -14.84 12.58 -2.56
N PRO A 387 -14.29 13.72 -2.11
CA PRO A 387 -13.26 14.44 -2.86
C PRO A 387 -11.99 13.61 -3.08
N PHE A 388 -11.58 12.81 -2.08
CA PHE A 388 -10.46 11.87 -2.22
C PHE A 388 -10.66 10.91 -3.39
N LEU A 389 -11.82 10.27 -3.51
CA LEU A 389 -12.12 9.35 -4.60
C LEU A 389 -12.15 10.09 -5.95
N ILE A 390 -12.86 11.23 -6.03
CA ILE A 390 -12.95 12.03 -7.26
C ILE A 390 -11.56 12.45 -7.74
N ALA A 391 -10.71 12.96 -6.85
CA ALA A 391 -9.36 13.38 -7.19
C ALA A 391 -8.51 12.23 -7.78
N ASN A 392 -8.61 11.03 -7.18
CA ASN A 392 -7.91 9.86 -7.67
C ASN A 392 -8.47 9.34 -9.01
N MET A 393 -9.80 9.43 -9.24
CA MET A 393 -10.42 9.10 -10.53
C MET A 393 -9.99 10.08 -11.63
N VAL A 394 -9.95 11.39 -11.34
CA VAL A 394 -9.47 12.41 -12.29
C VAL A 394 -7.99 12.19 -12.63
N ASN A 395 -7.15 11.90 -11.65
CA ASN A 395 -5.74 11.55 -11.88
C ASN A 395 -5.64 10.38 -12.87
N LEU A 396 -6.37 9.29 -12.64
CA LEU A 396 -6.37 8.14 -13.53
C LEU A 396 -6.91 8.50 -14.92
N ALA A 397 -8.02 9.23 -15.00
CA ALA A 397 -8.61 9.64 -16.26
C ALA A 397 -7.65 10.46 -17.12
N ILE A 398 -6.91 11.41 -16.53
CA ILE A 398 -5.87 12.19 -17.22
C ILE A 398 -4.77 11.26 -17.75
N ARG A 399 -4.24 10.38 -16.92
CA ARG A 399 -3.17 9.44 -17.30
C ARG A 399 -3.60 8.53 -18.45
N LEU A 400 -4.79 7.94 -18.35
CA LEU A 400 -5.33 7.05 -19.39
C LEU A 400 -5.65 7.80 -20.68
N SER A 401 -6.32 8.96 -20.61
CA SER A 401 -6.68 9.74 -21.78
C SER A 401 -5.45 10.17 -22.57
N VAL A 402 -4.42 10.69 -21.88
CA VAL A 402 -3.18 11.08 -22.55
C VAL A 402 -2.44 9.86 -23.11
N ALA A 403 -2.33 8.77 -22.36
CA ALA A 403 -1.67 7.58 -22.85
C ALA A 403 -2.39 6.97 -24.07
N LEU A 404 -3.71 6.83 -24.03
CA LEU A 404 -4.50 6.21 -25.11
C LEU A 404 -4.58 7.09 -26.38
N VAL A 405 -4.69 8.42 -26.23
CA VAL A 405 -4.89 9.33 -27.34
C VAL A 405 -3.58 9.82 -27.96
N PHE A 406 -2.61 10.19 -27.12
CA PHE A 406 -1.39 10.85 -27.58
C PHE A 406 -0.22 9.89 -27.78
N ALA A 407 -0.06 8.83 -26.96
CA ALA A 407 1.06 7.93 -27.11
C ALA A 407 1.09 7.21 -28.48
N PRO A 408 -0.02 6.70 -29.03
CA PRO A 408 0.01 6.07 -30.36
C PRO A 408 0.35 7.01 -31.50
N ARG A 409 0.14 8.34 -31.33
CA ARG A 409 0.37 9.36 -32.35
C ARG A 409 1.70 10.05 -32.25
N PHE A 410 2.18 10.28 -31.04
CA PHE A 410 3.34 11.13 -30.78
C PHE A 410 4.50 10.39 -30.09
N GLY A 411 4.31 9.11 -29.77
CA GLY A 411 5.35 8.26 -29.19
C GLY A 411 5.19 7.97 -27.70
N ILE A 412 5.95 6.98 -27.24
CA ILE A 412 5.86 6.40 -25.90
C ILE A 412 6.04 7.44 -24.77
N ALA A 413 6.72 8.56 -25.03
CA ALA A 413 6.94 9.63 -24.03
C ALA A 413 5.63 10.15 -23.42
N PHE A 414 4.56 10.18 -24.17
CA PHE A 414 3.25 10.64 -23.67
C PHE A 414 2.66 9.76 -22.58
N VAL A 415 3.14 8.53 -22.42
CA VAL A 415 2.74 7.64 -21.31
C VAL A 415 3.18 8.24 -19.97
N TRP A 416 4.41 8.71 -19.86
CA TRP A 416 4.94 9.26 -18.60
C TRP A 416 4.81 10.77 -18.46
N LEU A 417 4.70 11.52 -19.57
CA LEU A 417 4.46 12.97 -19.52
C LEU A 417 3.15 13.33 -18.81
N ALA A 418 2.14 12.45 -18.89
CA ALA A 418 0.85 12.62 -18.24
C ALA A 418 0.88 12.38 -16.71
N VAL A 419 1.87 11.66 -16.20
CA VAL A 419 1.90 11.23 -14.79
C VAL A 419 1.92 12.42 -13.82
N PRO A 420 2.82 13.42 -13.96
CA PRO A 420 2.82 14.61 -13.11
C PRO A 420 1.56 15.47 -13.24
N ALA A 421 0.99 15.55 -14.44
CA ALA A 421 -0.26 16.28 -14.65
C ALA A 421 -1.41 15.65 -13.86
N GLY A 422 -1.48 14.33 -13.84
CA GLY A 422 -2.42 13.59 -13.02
C GLY A 422 -2.23 13.81 -11.52
N TRP A 423 -0.99 13.81 -11.03
CA TRP A 423 -0.68 14.09 -9.63
C TRP A 423 -1.05 15.53 -9.24
N LEU A 424 -0.75 16.51 -10.10
CA LEU A 424 -1.10 17.91 -9.87
C LEU A 424 -2.62 18.11 -9.85
N ALA A 425 -3.36 17.53 -10.79
CA ALA A 425 -4.82 17.62 -10.82
C ALA A 425 -5.45 17.00 -9.56
N ASN A 426 -4.96 15.82 -9.14
CA ASN A 426 -5.39 15.21 -7.88
C ASN A 426 -5.14 16.15 -6.70
N PHE A 427 -3.92 16.69 -6.58
CA PHE A 427 -3.56 17.61 -5.51
C PHE A 427 -4.49 18.83 -5.49
N LEU A 428 -4.73 19.48 -6.64
CA LEU A 428 -5.57 20.68 -6.71
C LEU A 428 -7.01 20.39 -6.24
N ILE A 429 -7.60 19.27 -6.65
CA ILE A 429 -8.95 18.86 -6.23
C ILE A 429 -8.96 18.54 -4.73
N SER A 430 -8.01 17.72 -4.28
CA SER A 430 -7.89 17.32 -2.88
C SER A 430 -7.65 18.51 -1.96
N TYR A 431 -6.76 19.43 -2.37
CA TYR A 431 -6.44 20.63 -1.60
C TYR A 431 -7.61 21.63 -1.55
N ALA A 432 -8.32 21.82 -2.67
CA ALA A 432 -9.51 22.66 -2.69
C ALA A 432 -10.60 22.14 -1.73
N ALA A 433 -10.78 20.83 -1.68
CA ALA A 433 -11.70 20.18 -0.72
C ALA A 433 -11.20 20.34 0.72
N LEU A 434 -9.91 20.12 0.94
CA LEU A 434 -9.28 20.26 2.24
C LEU A 434 -9.41 21.68 2.78
N ARG A 435 -9.14 22.70 1.94
CA ARG A 435 -9.25 24.11 2.31
C ARG A 435 -10.66 24.49 2.80
N LYS A 436 -11.70 23.89 2.23
CA LYS A 436 -13.09 24.10 2.64
C LYS A 436 -13.46 23.37 3.92
N SER A 437 -12.73 22.33 4.26
CA SER A 437 -13.07 21.37 5.33
C SER A 437 -12.05 21.37 6.47
N TRP A 438 -11.12 22.34 6.53
CA TRP A 438 -10.22 22.45 7.68
C TRP A 438 -11.03 22.54 8.95
N PRO A 439 -10.76 21.70 9.97
CA PRO A 439 -11.37 21.85 11.27
C PRO A 439 -11.02 23.23 11.84
N ALA A 440 -12.03 23.98 12.34
CA ALA A 440 -11.79 25.24 12.99
C ALA A 440 -10.86 25.07 14.19
N ASP A 441 -9.86 25.92 14.31
CA ASP A 441 -9.04 25.96 15.50
C ASP A 441 -9.96 26.39 16.66
N GLN A 442 -10.21 25.47 17.59
CA GLN A 442 -10.73 25.86 18.90
C GLN A 442 -9.56 26.48 19.67
N GLU A 443 -9.16 27.70 19.28
CA GLU A 443 -8.31 28.49 20.13
C GLU A 443 -9.07 28.73 21.43
N THR A 444 -8.48 28.24 22.48
CA THR A 444 -8.74 28.49 23.86
C THR A 444 -9.26 29.92 24.10
N SER A 445 -10.55 30.04 24.31
CA SER A 445 -11.12 31.16 25.07
C SER A 445 -10.78 31.01 26.57
N ALA A 446 -9.54 30.63 26.89
CA ALA A 446 -9.05 30.42 28.24
C ALA A 446 -8.06 31.51 28.70
N ASP A 447 -7.80 32.50 27.86
CA ASP A 447 -6.95 33.66 28.25
C ASP A 447 -7.74 34.96 28.52
N ASN A 448 -9.05 34.84 28.80
CA ASN A 448 -9.87 35.97 29.27
C ASN A 448 -10.74 35.55 30.46
N ILE A 449 -10.11 35.22 31.58
CA ILE A 449 -10.69 35.42 32.95
C ILE A 449 -9.55 35.79 33.89
#